data_1886e67a61d12d3a58d4b1fd95992bed
#
_entry.id   1886e67a61d12d3a58d4b1fd95992bed
#
_cell.length_a   1.000
_cell.length_b   1.000
_cell.length_c   1.000
_cell.angle_alpha   90.00
_cell.angle_beta   90.00
_cell.angle_gamma   90.00
#
_symmetry.space_group_name_H-M   'P 1'
#
loop_
_entity.id
_entity.type
_entity.pdbx_description
1 polymer ?
#
loop_
_entity_poly.entity_id
_entity_poly.type
_entity_poly.pdbx_seq_one_letter_code
_entity_poly.pdbx_strand_id
1 'polypeptide(L)'
;MKSFAPKPWVVPMPVLIIGTYNEDGTPNAMNAAWSGQWDMKEIMISMGLHVTTKNLDRNDEFTVAFATKNTMVASDFVGIVSAKNDPKKMDKTGWNIEKATMVDAPVFTDFPMTLECRIKEKYDESETGYYLVAEIVNILVDPQIRN
;
A
#
# COMPACT_ATOMS: atom_id res chain seq x y z
N MET A 1 15.29 -31.79 14.45
CA MET A 1 14.90 -30.39 14.13
C MET A 1 15.87 -29.43 14.82
N LYS A 2 16.19 -28.27 14.26
CA LYS A 2 17.01 -27.23 14.90
C LYS A 2 16.08 -26.11 15.41
N SER A 3 16.41 -25.54 16.57
CA SER A 3 15.72 -24.37 17.15
C SER A 3 16.47 -23.11 16.78
N PHE A 4 15.72 -22.04 16.50
CA PHE A 4 16.25 -20.71 16.22
C PHE A 4 15.61 -19.69 17.17
N ALA A 5 16.31 -18.59 17.42
CA ALA A 5 15.72 -17.45 18.09
C ALA A 5 14.53 -16.89 17.26
N PRO A 6 13.54 -16.24 17.90
CA PRO A 6 12.41 -15.64 17.21
C PRO A 6 12.86 -14.69 16.09
N LYS A 7 12.25 -14.84 14.91
CA LYS A 7 12.51 -14.04 13.70
C LYS A 7 11.21 -13.84 12.92
N PRO A 8 11.10 -12.79 12.08
CA PRO A 8 9.92 -12.54 11.25
C PRO A 8 9.88 -13.48 10.02
N TRP A 9 9.75 -14.78 10.26
CA TRP A 9 9.79 -15.82 9.22
C TRP A 9 8.40 -16.32 8.79
N VAL A 10 7.40 -15.46 8.89
CA VAL A 10 6.10 -15.76 8.29
C VAL A 10 6.18 -15.47 6.79
N VAL A 11 6.38 -16.49 6.00
CA VAL A 11 6.56 -16.39 4.54
C VAL A 11 5.75 -17.48 3.81
N PRO A 12 5.30 -17.26 2.58
CA PRO A 12 5.43 -16.01 1.81
C PRO A 12 4.45 -14.93 2.26
N MET A 13 4.84 -13.67 2.10
CA MET A 13 3.96 -12.50 2.26
C MET A 13 3.97 -11.68 0.96
N PRO A 14 2.81 -11.17 0.51
CA PRO A 14 2.78 -10.28 -0.65
C PRO A 14 3.46 -8.96 -0.32
N VAL A 15 4.10 -8.35 -1.31
CA VAL A 15 4.52 -6.95 -1.22
C VAL A 15 3.36 -6.10 -1.74
N LEU A 16 2.83 -5.26 -0.87
CA LEU A 16 1.74 -4.35 -1.16
C LEU A 16 2.29 -2.99 -1.55
N ILE A 17 1.61 -2.32 -2.48
CA ILE A 17 1.85 -0.93 -2.83
C ILE A 17 0.67 -0.10 -2.36
N ILE A 18 0.93 0.77 -1.40
CA ILE A 18 -0.08 1.64 -0.79
C ILE A 18 -0.07 2.97 -1.51
N GLY A 19 -1.18 3.29 -2.19
CA GLY A 19 -1.38 4.54 -2.92
C GLY A 19 -2.19 5.56 -2.12
N THR A 20 -1.68 6.78 -2.02
CA THR A 20 -2.36 7.92 -1.37
C THR A 20 -2.08 9.21 -2.14
N TYR A 21 -2.91 10.25 -1.97
CA TYR A 21 -2.57 11.59 -2.43
C TYR A 21 -1.83 12.38 -1.34
N ASN A 22 -0.81 13.13 -1.76
CA ASN A 22 -0.16 14.13 -0.95
C ASN A 22 -1.08 15.34 -0.73
N GLU A 23 -0.70 16.25 0.18
CA GLU A 23 -1.47 17.47 0.49
C GLU A 23 -1.70 18.37 -0.73
N ASP A 24 -0.75 18.39 -1.66
CA ASP A 24 -0.82 19.14 -2.91
C ASP A 24 -1.59 18.41 -4.03
N GLY A 25 -2.19 17.25 -3.73
CA GLY A 25 -2.94 16.44 -4.67
C GLY A 25 -2.08 15.55 -5.58
N THR A 26 -0.75 15.58 -5.42
CA THR A 26 0.13 14.68 -6.19
C THR A 26 0.06 13.24 -5.66
N PRO A 27 0.16 12.22 -6.54
CA PRO A 27 0.15 10.83 -6.10
C PRO A 27 1.42 10.47 -5.34
N ASN A 28 1.28 9.56 -4.38
CA ASN A 28 2.38 8.96 -3.65
C ASN A 28 2.14 7.46 -3.47
N ALA A 29 3.21 6.69 -3.43
CA ALA A 29 3.20 5.28 -3.15
C ALA A 29 4.29 4.90 -2.15
N MET A 30 4.03 3.89 -1.33
CA MET A 30 5.02 3.18 -0.53
C MET A 30 4.78 1.68 -0.63
N ASN A 31 5.78 0.86 -0.31
CA ASN A 31 5.55 -0.56 -0.15
C ASN A 31 5.30 -0.93 1.33
N ALA A 32 4.56 -2.02 1.52
CA ALA A 32 4.35 -2.65 2.82
C ALA A 32 4.30 -4.17 2.62
N ALA A 33 4.84 -4.95 3.55
CA ALA A 33 4.83 -6.40 3.47
C ALA A 33 4.14 -7.06 4.67
N TRP A 34 4.07 -6.40 5.81
CA TRP A 34 3.45 -6.96 7.00
C TRP A 34 1.96 -6.64 7.01
N SER A 35 1.20 -7.56 6.42
CA SER A 35 -0.23 -7.41 6.21
C SER A 35 -0.92 -8.77 6.17
N GLY A 36 -2.24 -8.74 6.27
CA GLY A 36 -3.05 -9.95 6.12
C GLY A 36 -4.53 -9.65 6.02
N GLN A 37 -5.29 -10.66 5.60
CA GLN A 37 -6.73 -10.63 5.70
C GLN A 37 -7.12 -10.53 7.18
N TRP A 38 -7.92 -9.53 7.52
CA TRP A 38 -8.41 -9.33 8.89
C TRP A 38 -9.78 -9.97 9.09
N ASP A 39 -10.69 -9.71 8.16
CA ASP A 39 -12.01 -10.30 8.09
C ASP A 39 -12.42 -10.44 6.61
N MET A 40 -13.61 -10.91 6.32
CA MET A 40 -14.09 -11.20 4.95
C MET A 40 -13.93 -10.03 3.98
N LYS A 41 -14.04 -8.79 4.47
CA LYS A 41 -13.91 -7.55 3.68
C LYS A 41 -12.91 -6.58 4.28
N GLU A 42 -11.98 -7.05 5.09
CA GLU A 42 -11.06 -6.20 5.82
C GLU A 42 -9.62 -6.69 5.69
N ILE A 43 -8.71 -5.75 5.54
CA ILE A 43 -7.27 -5.97 5.51
C ILE A 43 -6.61 -5.29 6.70
N MET A 44 -5.64 -5.95 7.32
CA MET A 44 -4.75 -5.35 8.31
C MET A 44 -3.38 -5.08 7.68
N ILE A 45 -2.81 -3.91 7.98
CA ILE A 45 -1.48 -3.52 7.52
C ILE A 45 -0.70 -2.90 8.69
N SER A 46 0.52 -3.38 8.91
CA SER A 46 1.48 -2.74 9.82
C SER A 46 2.17 -1.58 9.09
N MET A 47 2.02 -0.37 9.62
CA MET A 47 2.51 0.86 9.01
C MET A 47 3.57 1.52 9.89
N GLY A 48 4.76 1.74 9.34
CA GLY A 48 5.74 2.66 9.92
C GLY A 48 5.39 4.12 9.61
N LEU A 49 6.03 5.07 10.30
CA LEU A 49 5.80 6.49 10.04
C LEU A 49 6.50 6.95 8.75
N HIS A 50 5.70 7.33 7.77
CA HIS A 50 6.12 7.77 6.44
C HIS A 50 5.27 8.95 5.97
N VAL A 51 5.55 9.47 4.76
CA VAL A 51 4.66 10.45 4.10
C VAL A 51 3.26 9.86 3.92
N THR A 52 3.17 8.58 3.57
CA THR A 52 1.90 7.87 3.41
C THR A 52 1.06 7.87 4.69
N THR A 53 1.65 7.64 5.86
CA THR A 53 0.90 7.69 7.13
C THR A 53 0.37 9.08 7.44
N LYS A 54 1.13 10.14 7.13
CA LYS A 54 0.64 11.53 7.22
C LYS A 54 -0.51 11.81 6.26
N ASN A 55 -0.47 11.25 5.06
CA ASN A 55 -1.56 11.34 4.11
C ASN A 55 -2.82 10.67 4.68
N LEU A 56 -2.67 9.49 5.31
CA LEU A 56 -3.75 8.73 5.96
C LEU A 56 -4.29 9.38 7.25
N ASP A 57 -3.57 10.32 7.84
CA ASP A 57 -4.09 11.13 8.96
C ASP A 57 -5.03 12.25 8.48
N ARG A 58 -4.88 12.64 7.21
CA ARG A 58 -5.75 13.65 6.56
C ARG A 58 -6.94 13.05 5.84
N ASN A 59 -6.72 11.90 5.21
CA ASN A 59 -7.70 11.20 4.40
C ASN A 59 -7.55 9.70 4.67
N ASP A 60 -8.56 9.07 5.23
CA ASP A 60 -8.58 7.65 5.60
C ASP A 60 -8.77 6.70 4.40
N GLU A 61 -8.69 7.22 3.19
CA GLU A 61 -8.86 6.49 1.93
C GLU A 61 -7.53 6.23 1.24
N PHE A 62 -7.36 5.02 0.71
CA PHE A 62 -6.15 4.59 0.03
C PHE A 62 -6.41 3.41 -0.91
N THR A 63 -5.41 3.12 -1.74
CA THR A 63 -5.41 1.91 -2.57
C THR A 63 -4.31 0.95 -2.15
N VAL A 64 -4.53 -0.34 -2.43
CA VAL A 64 -3.57 -1.42 -2.19
C VAL A 64 -3.42 -2.22 -3.48
N ALA A 65 -2.27 -2.11 -4.12
CA ALA A 65 -1.92 -2.95 -5.27
C ALA A 65 -0.93 -4.05 -4.85
N PHE A 66 -0.88 -5.14 -5.62
CA PHE A 66 -0.02 -6.29 -5.33
C PHE A 66 1.16 -6.28 -6.29
N ALA A 67 2.38 -6.18 -5.76
CA ALA A 67 3.59 -6.20 -6.58
C ALA A 67 3.73 -7.53 -7.32
N THR A 68 4.19 -7.42 -8.56
CA THR A 68 4.44 -8.56 -9.45
C THR A 68 5.91 -8.58 -9.88
N LYS A 69 6.33 -9.63 -10.57
CA LYS A 69 7.67 -9.70 -11.16
C LYS A 69 7.96 -8.50 -12.08
N ASN A 70 6.96 -8.04 -12.83
CA ASN A 70 7.13 -6.95 -13.80
C ASN A 70 7.22 -5.58 -13.13
N THR A 71 6.60 -5.40 -11.95
CA THR A 71 6.60 -4.15 -11.20
C THR A 71 7.65 -4.11 -10.08
N MET A 72 8.40 -5.19 -9.85
CA MET A 72 9.26 -5.41 -8.69
C MET A 72 10.27 -4.29 -8.45
N VAL A 73 10.98 -3.84 -9.49
CA VAL A 73 12.04 -2.83 -9.36
C VAL A 73 11.47 -1.49 -8.90
N ALA A 74 10.37 -1.03 -9.50
CA ALA A 74 9.73 0.22 -9.11
C ALA A 74 9.00 0.08 -7.76
N SER A 75 8.48 -1.11 -7.43
CA SER A 75 7.89 -1.41 -6.12
C SER A 75 8.91 -1.35 -4.98
N ASP A 76 10.13 -1.81 -5.21
CA ASP A 76 11.25 -1.68 -4.26
C ASP A 76 11.67 -0.20 -4.13
N PHE A 77 11.83 0.48 -5.25
CA PHE A 77 12.19 1.90 -5.30
C PHE A 77 11.26 2.78 -4.46
N VAL A 78 9.93 2.63 -4.58
CA VAL A 78 8.97 3.45 -3.81
C VAL A 78 9.00 3.16 -2.30
N GLY A 79 9.52 2.01 -1.89
CA GLY A 79 9.75 1.66 -0.49
C GLY A 79 11.03 2.27 0.10
N ILE A 80 12.07 2.41 -0.72
CA ILE A 80 13.38 2.95 -0.29
C ILE A 80 13.37 4.47 -0.32
N VAL A 81 12.74 5.08 -1.34
CA VAL A 81 12.76 6.52 -1.57
C VAL A 81 11.54 7.19 -0.93
N SER A 82 11.79 8.10 0.00
CA SER A 82 10.73 8.92 0.60
C SER A 82 10.36 10.10 -0.30
N ALA A 83 9.06 10.39 -0.45
CA ALA A 83 8.58 11.60 -1.13
C ALA A 83 9.04 12.90 -0.45
N LYS A 84 9.44 12.85 0.82
CA LYS A 84 10.06 13.97 1.53
C LYS A 84 11.42 14.35 0.92
N ASN A 85 12.19 13.34 0.50
CA ASN A 85 13.54 13.52 -0.04
C ASN A 85 13.53 13.67 -1.57
N ASP A 86 12.56 13.09 -2.24
CA ASP A 86 12.37 13.14 -3.69
C ASP A 86 10.87 13.34 -4.03
N PRO A 87 10.41 14.59 -4.13
CA PRO A 87 9.01 14.90 -4.47
C PRO A 87 8.57 14.36 -5.84
N LYS A 88 9.52 14.10 -6.74
CA LYS A 88 9.28 13.55 -8.07
C LYS A 88 9.47 12.03 -8.15
N LYS A 89 9.48 11.35 -7.01
CA LYS A 89 9.72 9.90 -7.02
C LYS A 89 8.73 9.13 -7.89
N MET A 90 7.46 9.58 -7.95
CA MET A 90 6.44 8.90 -8.76
C MET A 90 6.72 8.97 -10.27
N ASP A 91 7.28 10.07 -10.76
CA ASP A 91 7.68 10.21 -12.17
C ASP A 91 8.73 9.18 -12.59
N LYS A 92 9.55 8.73 -11.62
CA LYS A 92 10.63 7.77 -11.83
C LYS A 92 10.18 6.30 -11.83
N THR A 93 8.95 6.03 -11.40
CA THR A 93 8.39 4.66 -11.42
C THR A 93 8.03 4.20 -12.82
N GLY A 94 7.68 5.14 -13.70
CA GLY A 94 7.13 4.86 -15.02
C GLY A 94 5.71 4.29 -14.98
N TRP A 95 5.04 4.28 -13.83
CA TRP A 95 3.68 3.75 -13.71
C TRP A 95 2.64 4.72 -14.29
N ASN A 96 1.62 4.15 -14.90
CA ASN A 96 0.43 4.87 -15.31
C ASN A 96 -0.49 5.06 -14.08
N ILE A 97 -0.92 6.30 -13.84
CA ILE A 97 -1.66 6.68 -12.64
C ILE A 97 -3.02 7.21 -13.04
N GLU A 98 -4.05 6.62 -12.46
CA GLU A 98 -5.45 7.03 -12.61
C GLU A 98 -6.06 7.32 -11.23
N LYS A 99 -7.23 7.97 -11.22
CA LYS A 99 -8.00 8.15 -10.00
C LYS A 99 -8.80 6.88 -9.70
N ALA A 100 -8.85 6.48 -8.44
CA ALA A 100 -9.72 5.40 -7.99
C ALA A 100 -11.21 5.73 -8.19
N THR A 101 -12.04 4.72 -8.23
CA THR A 101 -13.49 4.84 -8.52
C THR A 101 -14.32 5.14 -7.27
N MET A 102 -13.99 4.52 -6.15
CA MET A 102 -14.79 4.53 -4.92
C MET A 102 -14.11 5.25 -3.76
N VAL A 103 -12.83 5.58 -3.88
CA VAL A 103 -12.02 6.25 -2.86
C VAL A 103 -11.23 7.41 -3.46
N ASP A 104 -10.85 8.38 -2.65
CA ASP A 104 -9.99 9.49 -3.07
C ASP A 104 -8.50 9.12 -2.93
N ALA A 105 -8.05 8.25 -3.84
CA ALA A 105 -6.69 7.72 -3.88
C ALA A 105 -6.25 7.40 -5.32
N PRO A 106 -4.94 7.33 -5.61
CA PRO A 106 -4.43 6.95 -6.93
C PRO A 106 -4.49 5.44 -7.15
N VAL A 107 -4.77 5.02 -8.38
CA VAL A 107 -4.61 3.64 -8.87
C VAL A 107 -3.42 3.58 -9.82
N PHE A 108 -2.57 2.59 -9.64
CA PHE A 108 -1.43 2.32 -10.52
C PHE A 108 -1.84 1.19 -11.48
N THR A 109 -2.14 1.53 -12.74
CA THR A 109 -2.77 0.58 -13.68
C THR A 109 -1.81 -0.47 -14.26
N ASP A 110 -0.52 -0.38 -13.90
CA ASP A 110 0.49 -1.40 -14.20
C ASP A 110 0.38 -2.65 -13.31
N PHE A 111 -0.47 -2.61 -12.29
CA PHE A 111 -0.70 -3.72 -11.37
C PHE A 111 -1.98 -4.48 -11.74
N PRO A 112 -1.95 -5.82 -11.67
CA PRO A 112 -3.07 -6.64 -12.13
C PRO A 112 -4.31 -6.57 -11.25
N MET A 113 -4.15 -6.18 -9.98
CA MET A 113 -5.24 -6.04 -9.03
C MET A 113 -4.95 -4.93 -8.03
N THR A 114 -5.97 -4.14 -7.74
CA THR A 114 -5.94 -3.06 -6.75
C THR A 114 -7.19 -3.12 -5.88
N LEU A 115 -7.02 -3.09 -4.57
CA LEU A 115 -8.09 -2.90 -3.60
C LEU A 115 -8.26 -1.40 -3.35
N GLU A 116 -9.49 -0.92 -3.31
CA GLU A 116 -9.85 0.41 -2.84
C GLU A 116 -10.31 0.28 -1.38
N CYS A 117 -9.66 1.00 -0.47
CA CYS A 117 -9.78 0.78 0.96
C CYS A 117 -10.10 2.07 1.72
N ARG A 118 -10.82 1.90 2.84
CA ARG A 118 -11.09 2.96 3.82
C ARG A 118 -10.72 2.48 5.21
N ILE A 119 -9.94 3.27 5.96
CA ILE A 119 -9.54 2.94 7.33
C ILE A 119 -10.78 2.88 8.22
N LYS A 120 -10.89 1.81 9.01
CA LYS A 120 -11.89 1.66 10.07
C LYS A 120 -11.31 1.97 11.44
N GLU A 121 -10.12 1.43 11.71
CA GLU A 121 -9.49 1.51 13.01
C GLU A 121 -7.96 1.55 12.89
N LYS A 122 -7.33 2.22 13.83
CA LYS A 122 -5.89 2.20 14.06
C LYS A 122 -5.63 1.66 15.45
N TYR A 123 -4.65 0.76 15.58
CA TYR A 123 -4.26 0.11 16.83
C TYR A 123 -2.79 0.40 17.14
N ASP A 124 -2.47 0.42 18.43
CA ASP A 124 -1.11 0.54 18.94
C ASP A 124 -0.35 1.73 18.33
N GLU A 125 -1.01 2.88 18.23
CA GLU A 125 -0.39 4.11 17.75
C GLU A 125 0.79 4.50 18.65
N SER A 126 1.94 4.69 18.02
CA SER A 126 3.21 4.99 18.69
C SER A 126 4.05 5.95 17.85
N GLU A 127 5.19 6.37 18.41
CA GLU A 127 6.18 7.18 17.68
C GLU A 127 6.84 6.44 16.51
N THR A 128 6.64 5.12 16.38
CA THR A 128 7.24 4.30 15.31
C THR A 128 6.24 3.85 14.26
N GLY A 129 4.95 3.94 14.52
CA GLY A 129 3.89 3.50 13.60
C GLY A 129 2.65 2.97 14.30
N TYR A 130 1.82 2.28 13.53
CA TYR A 130 0.55 1.70 13.99
C TYR A 130 0.14 0.51 13.13
N TYR A 131 -0.84 -0.25 13.61
CA TYR A 131 -1.57 -1.22 12.79
C TYR A 131 -2.88 -0.60 12.35
N LEU A 132 -3.15 -0.57 11.05
CA LEU A 132 -4.46 -0.16 10.55
C LEU A 132 -5.28 -1.38 10.15
N VAL A 133 -6.59 -1.28 10.38
CA VAL A 133 -7.60 -2.16 9.79
C VAL A 133 -8.45 -1.31 8.86
N ALA A 134 -8.60 -1.76 7.62
CA ALA A 134 -9.35 -1.06 6.59
C ALA A 134 -10.38 -1.96 5.93
N GLU A 135 -11.55 -1.41 5.63
CA GLU A 135 -12.55 -2.04 4.80
C GLU A 135 -12.12 -1.99 3.33
N ILE A 136 -12.24 -3.11 2.62
CA ILE A 136 -12.11 -3.21 1.17
C ILE A 136 -13.48 -2.84 0.58
N VAL A 137 -13.60 -1.62 0.04
CA VAL A 137 -14.86 -1.10 -0.50
C VAL A 137 -15.04 -1.42 -1.97
N ASN A 138 -13.95 -1.72 -2.69
CA ASN A 138 -13.97 -2.13 -4.09
C ASN A 138 -12.70 -2.89 -4.47
N ILE A 139 -12.78 -3.66 -5.55
CA ILE A 139 -11.64 -4.39 -6.12
C ILE A 139 -11.61 -4.10 -7.62
N LEU A 140 -10.51 -3.53 -8.09
CA LEU A 140 -10.22 -3.31 -9.50
C LEU A 140 -9.29 -4.42 -9.99
N VAL A 141 -9.61 -5.01 -11.13
CA VAL A 141 -8.82 -6.12 -11.72
C VAL A 141 -8.59 -5.81 -13.20
N ASP A 142 -7.39 -6.06 -13.69
CA ASP A 142 -7.07 -5.99 -15.11
C ASP A 142 -8.03 -6.93 -15.89
N PRO A 143 -8.77 -6.41 -16.87
CA PRO A 143 -9.71 -7.22 -17.65
C PRO A 143 -9.06 -8.38 -18.42
N GLN A 144 -7.74 -8.39 -18.56
CA GLN A 144 -7.00 -9.50 -19.15
C GLN A 144 -6.80 -10.69 -18.19
N ILE A 145 -7.01 -10.49 -16.87
CA ILE A 145 -7.02 -11.58 -15.90
C ILE A 145 -8.31 -12.38 -16.10
N ARG A 146 -8.17 -13.60 -16.61
CA ARG A 146 -9.29 -14.53 -16.78
C ARG A 146 -9.48 -15.32 -15.49
N ASN A 147 -10.74 -15.46 -15.08
CA ASN A 147 -11.14 -16.38 -14.02
C ASN A 147 -10.88 -17.84 -14.45
#